data_9ac813292f93dd0235c2c9132644c8a8
#
_entry.id   9ac813292f93dd0235c2c9132644c8a8
#
_cell.length_a   1.000
_cell.length_b   1.000
_cell.length_c   1.000
_cell.angle_alpha   90.00
_cell.angle_beta   90.00
_cell.angle_gamma   90.00
#
_symmetry.space_group_name_H-M   'P 1'
#
loop_
_entity.id
_entity.type
_entity.pdbx_description
1 polymer ?
#
loop_
_entity_poly.entity_id
_entity_poly.type
_entity_poly.pdbx_seq_one_letter_code
_entity_poly.pdbx_strand_id
1 'polypeptide(L)'
;MSTQKFLDIEGLSLDLGGVRILEDISFSLEKGRYLGIIGPNGAGKSSLLKCIGRLHKNFTGRVSLEGVSLSSMSERALARRIAWVHQTGSDSLPFTVREFALMSRYPWQKAIGGETVEDRSIIDRSLETADVADIADRQLNSLSGGERQKALIAAALAQSTDILFLDEPTSFLDYRHQVETLELIERVNREQGMTVLLVTHDINLALHGADEVLAITKGRLVWQGGSSELLDEGLLPEIFDTGFKSFTSEGQIMPYVAPGGLVR
;
A
#
# COMPACT_ATOMS: atom_id res chain seq x y z
N MET A 1 -23.87 -15.99 -1.28
CA MET A 1 -22.90 -16.09 -2.39
C MET A 1 -21.54 -16.12 -1.76
N SER A 2 -20.71 -17.13 -2.01
CA SER A 2 -19.34 -17.16 -1.47
C SER A 2 -18.56 -16.04 -2.14
N THR A 3 -18.22 -15.01 -1.40
CA THR A 3 -17.36 -13.90 -1.88
C THR A 3 -16.02 -14.49 -2.29
N GLN A 4 -15.64 -14.28 -3.54
CA GLN A 4 -14.44 -14.90 -4.11
C GLN A 4 -13.22 -14.18 -3.54
N LYS A 5 -12.47 -14.84 -2.68
CA LYS A 5 -11.21 -14.34 -2.13
C LYS A 5 -10.23 -14.05 -3.27
N PHE A 6 -9.76 -12.81 -3.36
CA PHE A 6 -8.76 -12.39 -4.34
C PHE A 6 -7.35 -12.60 -3.81
N LEU A 7 -7.05 -12.03 -2.64
CA LEU A 7 -5.83 -12.25 -1.89
C LEU A 7 -6.19 -13.01 -0.62
N ASP A 8 -5.52 -14.13 -0.34
CA ASP A 8 -5.79 -14.97 0.82
C ASP A 8 -4.49 -15.32 1.54
N ILE A 9 -4.43 -15.04 2.83
CA ILE A 9 -3.30 -15.28 3.72
C ILE A 9 -3.75 -16.22 4.82
N GLU A 10 -3.03 -17.34 5.01
CA GLU A 10 -3.34 -18.39 5.98
C GLU A 10 -2.12 -18.69 6.85
N GLY A 11 -2.21 -18.42 8.15
CA GLY A 11 -1.23 -18.80 9.15
C GLY A 11 0.18 -18.22 8.94
N LEU A 12 0.28 -17.02 8.35
CA LEU A 12 1.56 -16.41 8.02
C LEU A 12 2.34 -16.05 9.27
N SER A 13 3.52 -16.65 9.43
CA SER A 13 4.44 -16.33 10.52
C SER A 13 5.86 -16.10 9.99
N LEU A 14 6.55 -15.11 10.57
CA LEU A 14 7.89 -14.70 10.15
C LEU A 14 8.81 -14.58 11.36
N ASP A 15 9.97 -15.25 11.28
CA ASP A 15 11.08 -15.07 12.19
C ASP A 15 12.25 -14.38 11.46
N LEU A 16 12.82 -13.34 12.05
CA LEU A 16 14.02 -12.67 11.57
C LEU A 16 15.06 -12.60 12.68
N GLY A 17 16.25 -13.16 12.41
CA GLY A 17 17.34 -13.14 13.39
C GLY A 17 16.98 -13.81 14.73
N GLY A 18 16.10 -14.81 14.73
CA GLY A 18 15.64 -15.48 15.96
C GLY A 18 14.53 -14.74 16.72
N VAL A 19 14.05 -13.63 16.18
CA VAL A 19 12.94 -12.86 16.75
C VAL A 19 11.67 -13.10 15.94
N ARG A 20 10.56 -13.44 16.62
CA ARG A 20 9.23 -13.54 16.00
C ARG A 20 8.72 -12.15 15.64
N ILE A 21 8.58 -11.89 14.34
CA ILE A 21 8.10 -10.60 13.79
C ILE A 21 6.60 -10.66 13.47
N LEU A 22 6.15 -11.79 12.91
CA LEU A 22 4.73 -12.04 12.61
C LEU A 22 4.36 -13.41 13.15
N GLU A 23 3.15 -13.52 13.68
CA GLU A 23 2.67 -14.74 14.31
C GLU A 23 1.21 -15.01 13.89
N ASP A 24 1.01 -16.09 13.13
CA ASP A 24 -0.29 -16.64 12.75
C ASP A 24 -1.26 -15.62 12.14
N ILE A 25 -0.76 -14.80 11.21
CA ILE A 25 -1.58 -13.81 10.50
C ILE A 25 -2.43 -14.52 9.44
N SER A 26 -3.75 -14.37 9.55
CA SER A 26 -4.71 -14.91 8.58
C SER A 26 -5.77 -13.88 8.25
N PHE A 27 -5.95 -13.57 6.97
CA PHE A 27 -7.02 -12.69 6.46
C PHE A 27 -7.22 -12.91 4.96
N SER A 28 -8.32 -12.39 4.44
CA SER A 28 -8.57 -12.39 3.00
C SER A 28 -9.08 -11.03 2.54
N LEU A 29 -8.83 -10.70 1.26
CA LEU A 29 -9.24 -9.45 0.64
C LEU A 29 -9.89 -9.75 -0.71
N GLU A 30 -10.97 -9.05 -1.04
CA GLU A 30 -11.62 -9.09 -2.34
C GLU A 30 -10.89 -8.22 -3.36
N LYS A 31 -11.08 -8.50 -4.66
CA LYS A 31 -10.53 -7.69 -5.74
C LYS A 31 -11.11 -6.27 -5.73
N GLY A 32 -10.26 -5.29 -5.97
CA GLY A 32 -10.65 -3.89 -6.02
C GLY A 32 -10.87 -3.24 -4.66
N ARG A 33 -10.66 -3.95 -3.55
CA ARG A 33 -10.76 -3.38 -2.21
C ARG A 33 -9.52 -2.59 -1.83
N TYR A 34 -9.74 -1.57 -1.03
CA TYR A 34 -8.70 -0.79 -0.39
C TYR A 34 -8.57 -1.20 1.09
N LEU A 35 -7.44 -1.82 1.44
CA LEU A 35 -7.12 -2.28 2.79
C LEU A 35 -6.11 -1.33 3.44
N GLY A 36 -6.48 -0.69 4.54
CA GLY A 36 -5.57 0.04 5.42
C GLY A 36 -4.96 -0.90 6.47
N ILE A 37 -3.64 -0.92 6.61
CA ILE A 37 -2.94 -1.72 7.63
C ILE A 37 -2.35 -0.78 8.66
N ILE A 38 -2.87 -0.82 9.88
CA ILE A 38 -2.50 0.06 10.99
C ILE A 38 -1.85 -0.72 12.15
N GLY A 39 -1.25 0.01 13.06
CA GLY A 39 -0.65 -0.52 14.28
C GLY A 39 0.60 0.26 14.70
N PRO A 40 1.13 0.04 15.91
CA PRO A 40 2.31 0.72 16.42
C PRO A 40 3.56 0.52 15.53
N ASN A 41 4.56 1.39 15.71
CA ASN A 41 5.85 1.18 15.09
C ASN A 41 6.47 -0.14 15.58
N GLY A 42 7.05 -0.93 14.67
CA GLY A 42 7.58 -2.24 14.99
C GLY A 42 6.53 -3.37 15.10
N ALA A 43 5.24 -3.11 14.85
CA ALA A 43 4.18 -4.13 14.91
C ALA A 43 4.28 -5.21 13.82
N GLY A 44 5.12 -5.02 12.79
CA GLY A 44 5.28 -6.00 11.71
C GLY A 44 4.59 -5.63 10.38
N LYS A 45 3.95 -4.46 10.28
CA LYS A 45 3.16 -4.03 9.11
C LYS A 45 3.93 -4.13 7.77
N SER A 46 5.07 -3.46 7.66
CA SER A 46 5.92 -3.52 6.45
C SER A 46 6.49 -4.92 6.22
N SER A 47 6.73 -5.69 7.30
CA SER A 47 7.18 -7.08 7.20
C SER A 47 6.09 -7.97 6.60
N LEU A 48 4.82 -7.73 6.93
CA LEU A 48 3.69 -8.42 6.31
C LEU A 48 3.63 -8.16 4.81
N LEU A 49 3.70 -6.89 4.36
CA LEU A 49 3.77 -6.57 2.93
C LEU A 49 4.97 -7.26 2.27
N LYS A 50 6.15 -7.27 2.92
CA LYS A 50 7.36 -7.93 2.40
C LYS A 50 7.21 -9.45 2.27
N CYS A 51 6.44 -10.09 3.16
CA CYS A 51 6.10 -11.52 3.01
C CYS A 51 5.14 -11.74 1.84
N ILE A 52 4.06 -10.95 1.74
CA ILE A 52 3.09 -11.08 0.65
C ILE A 52 3.77 -10.80 -0.70
N GLY A 53 4.61 -9.77 -0.80
CA GLY A 53 5.40 -9.44 -2.00
C GLY A 53 6.62 -10.33 -2.23
N ARG A 54 6.85 -11.39 -1.38
CA ARG A 54 7.98 -12.32 -1.45
C ARG A 54 9.37 -11.69 -1.36
N LEU A 55 9.50 -10.51 -0.78
CA LEU A 55 10.79 -9.95 -0.40
C LEU A 55 11.36 -10.67 0.83
N HIS A 56 10.51 -11.08 1.77
CA HIS A 56 10.84 -12.10 2.77
C HIS A 56 10.33 -13.45 2.30
N LYS A 57 11.26 -14.39 2.00
CA LYS A 57 10.91 -15.71 1.48
C LYS A 57 10.83 -16.79 2.56
N ASN A 58 11.42 -16.55 3.72
CA ASN A 58 11.52 -17.52 4.84
C ASN A 58 10.43 -17.29 5.87
N PHE A 59 9.16 -17.30 5.44
CA PHE A 59 8.00 -17.29 6.31
C PHE A 59 7.28 -18.65 6.25
N THR A 60 6.49 -18.99 7.25
CA THR A 60 5.57 -20.13 7.25
C THR A 60 4.15 -19.67 6.94
N GLY A 61 3.26 -20.60 6.65
CA GLY A 61 1.90 -20.29 6.20
C GLY A 61 1.79 -20.21 4.68
N ARG A 62 0.67 -19.69 4.21
CA ARG A 62 0.34 -19.65 2.79
C ARG A 62 -0.14 -18.26 2.38
N VAL A 63 0.32 -17.80 1.23
CA VAL A 63 -0.20 -16.61 0.55
C VAL A 63 -0.62 -17.00 -0.84
N SER A 64 -1.87 -16.73 -1.21
CA SER A 64 -2.40 -17.05 -2.53
C SER A 64 -3.15 -15.86 -3.14
N LEU A 65 -3.09 -15.77 -4.47
CA LEU A 65 -3.80 -14.79 -5.28
C LEU A 65 -4.70 -15.53 -6.25
N GLU A 66 -6.01 -15.29 -6.18
CA GLU A 66 -7.04 -16.03 -6.96
C GLU A 66 -6.87 -17.56 -6.85
N GLY A 67 -6.54 -18.05 -5.64
CA GLY A 67 -6.31 -19.46 -5.34
C GLY A 67 -4.95 -20.01 -5.77
N VAL A 68 -4.14 -19.24 -6.49
CA VAL A 68 -2.77 -19.64 -6.90
C VAL A 68 -1.77 -19.20 -5.83
N SER A 69 -1.00 -20.16 -5.29
CA SER A 69 0.04 -19.84 -4.31
C SER A 69 1.11 -18.91 -4.91
N LEU A 70 1.40 -17.81 -4.24
CA LEU A 70 2.45 -16.88 -4.69
C LEU A 70 3.83 -17.53 -4.71
N SER A 71 4.08 -18.56 -3.87
CA SER A 71 5.35 -19.28 -3.86
C SER A 71 5.62 -20.07 -5.14
N SER A 72 4.56 -20.43 -5.90
CA SER A 72 4.69 -21.14 -7.17
C SER A 72 4.93 -20.22 -8.38
N MET A 73 4.75 -18.92 -8.22
CA MET A 73 4.94 -17.94 -9.30
C MET A 73 6.43 -17.62 -9.50
N SER A 74 6.84 -17.42 -10.77
CA SER A 74 8.14 -16.81 -11.04
C SER A 74 8.15 -15.35 -10.59
N GLU A 75 9.35 -14.78 -10.31
CA GLU A 75 9.49 -13.36 -9.93
C GLU A 75 8.84 -12.43 -10.98
N ARG A 76 9.00 -12.77 -12.25
CA ARG A 76 8.39 -12.01 -13.34
C ARG A 76 6.86 -12.10 -13.37
N ALA A 77 6.31 -13.28 -13.07
CA ALA A 77 4.86 -13.46 -12.97
C ALA A 77 4.29 -12.69 -11.78
N LEU A 78 4.98 -12.71 -10.63
CA LEU A 78 4.61 -11.94 -9.45
C LEU A 78 4.67 -10.43 -9.71
N ALA A 79 5.72 -9.96 -10.39
CA ALA A 79 5.85 -8.54 -10.76
C ALA A 79 4.79 -8.05 -11.78
N ARG A 80 4.04 -8.93 -12.43
CA ARG A 80 2.86 -8.57 -13.22
C ARG A 80 1.57 -8.49 -12.40
N ARG A 81 1.61 -8.90 -11.14
CA ARG A 81 0.44 -8.94 -10.27
C ARG A 81 0.51 -7.92 -9.15
N ILE A 82 1.71 -7.57 -8.70
CA ILE A 82 1.93 -6.69 -7.54
C ILE A 82 2.92 -5.60 -7.93
N ALA A 83 2.51 -4.34 -7.82
CA ALA A 83 3.39 -3.18 -7.83
C ALA A 83 3.62 -2.70 -6.40
N TRP A 84 4.75 -2.06 -6.14
CA TRP A 84 5.12 -1.62 -4.82
C TRP A 84 5.74 -0.22 -4.84
N VAL A 85 5.18 0.66 -4.02
CA VAL A 85 5.79 1.94 -3.68
C VAL A 85 6.33 1.83 -2.27
N HIS A 86 7.65 1.78 -2.16
CA HIS A 86 8.33 1.73 -0.87
C HIS A 86 8.43 3.10 -0.22
N GLN A 87 8.55 3.12 1.10
CA GLN A 87 8.99 4.30 1.82
C GLN A 87 10.35 4.72 1.27
N THR A 88 10.41 5.83 0.54
CA THR A 88 11.65 6.26 -0.11
C THR A 88 12.60 6.89 0.88
N GLY A 89 13.76 6.27 0.99
CA GLY A 89 14.96 6.93 1.52
C GLY A 89 15.50 7.98 0.54
N SER A 90 16.57 8.64 0.93
CA SER A 90 17.26 9.71 0.18
C SER A 90 18.00 9.25 -1.08
N ASP A 91 17.66 8.10 -1.65
CA ASP A 91 18.42 7.53 -2.76
C ASP A 91 18.32 8.40 -4.01
N SER A 92 19.47 8.85 -4.46
CA SER A 92 19.62 9.60 -5.71
C SER A 92 19.38 8.66 -6.89
N LEU A 93 18.18 8.72 -7.47
CA LEU A 93 17.86 8.00 -8.70
C LEU A 93 18.15 8.93 -9.89
N PRO A 94 19.19 8.68 -10.70
CA PRO A 94 19.60 9.56 -11.80
C PRO A 94 18.76 9.31 -13.07
N PHE A 95 17.46 9.11 -12.90
CA PHE A 95 16.51 8.86 -13.99
C PHE A 95 15.49 10.00 -14.03
N THR A 96 14.99 10.31 -15.23
CA THR A 96 13.78 11.11 -15.39
C THR A 96 12.55 10.34 -14.90
N VAL A 97 11.46 11.04 -14.65
CA VAL A 97 10.18 10.41 -14.26
C VAL A 97 9.75 9.38 -15.32
N ARG A 98 9.85 9.74 -16.60
CA ARG A 98 9.52 8.88 -17.74
C ARG A 98 10.41 7.64 -17.81
N GLU A 99 11.72 7.79 -17.67
CA GLU A 99 12.65 6.67 -17.67
C GLU A 99 12.36 5.71 -16.52
N PHE A 100 12.06 6.23 -15.35
CA PHE A 100 11.73 5.42 -14.19
C PHE A 100 10.40 4.65 -14.39
N ALA A 101 9.38 5.31 -14.97
CA ALA A 101 8.13 4.64 -15.34
C ALA A 101 8.36 3.55 -16.42
N LEU A 102 9.28 3.78 -17.37
CA LEU A 102 9.65 2.78 -18.37
C LEU A 102 10.31 1.54 -17.74
N MET A 103 11.16 1.72 -16.72
CA MET A 103 11.77 0.60 -15.98
C MET A 103 10.71 -0.29 -15.34
N SER A 104 9.59 0.25 -14.91
CA SER A 104 8.48 -0.52 -14.34
C SER A 104 7.77 -1.42 -15.35
N ARG A 105 7.98 -1.20 -16.65
CA ARG A 105 7.50 -2.06 -17.73
C ARG A 105 8.33 -3.34 -17.93
N TYR A 106 9.49 -3.48 -17.25
CA TYR A 106 10.39 -4.64 -17.39
C TYR A 106 9.68 -6.01 -17.31
N PRO A 107 8.69 -6.25 -16.43
CA PRO A 107 8.00 -7.55 -16.39
C PRO A 107 7.26 -7.91 -17.69
N TRP A 108 6.91 -6.92 -18.52
CA TRP A 108 6.16 -7.09 -19.76
C TRP A 108 7.05 -7.15 -21.00
N GLN A 109 8.26 -6.62 -20.92
CA GLN A 109 9.19 -6.56 -22.06
C GLN A 109 9.67 -7.95 -22.48
N LYS A 110 9.85 -8.16 -23.78
CA LYS A 110 10.49 -9.37 -24.33
C LYS A 110 12.00 -9.31 -24.11
N ALA A 111 12.65 -10.48 -24.07
CA ALA A 111 14.11 -10.57 -23.89
C ALA A 111 14.91 -9.81 -24.99
N ILE A 112 14.35 -9.70 -26.18
CA ILE A 112 14.90 -8.93 -27.29
C ILE A 112 13.77 -8.01 -27.76
N GLY A 113 13.92 -6.71 -27.53
CA GLY A 113 12.95 -5.67 -27.89
C GLY A 113 13.17 -4.45 -27.01
N GLY A 114 12.97 -3.27 -27.54
CA GLY A 114 12.96 -2.02 -26.80
C GLY A 114 11.55 -1.69 -26.31
N GLU A 115 11.37 -0.46 -25.90
CA GLU A 115 10.09 0.16 -25.62
C GLU A 115 9.12 0.00 -26.79
N THR A 116 7.91 -0.45 -26.52
CA THR A 116 6.84 -0.59 -27.51
C THR A 116 5.94 0.65 -27.53
N VAL A 117 5.11 0.79 -28.59
CA VAL A 117 4.08 1.83 -28.65
C VAL A 117 3.06 1.67 -27.51
N GLU A 118 2.76 0.43 -27.14
CA GLU A 118 1.88 0.12 -26.02
C GLU A 118 2.50 0.58 -24.69
N ASP A 119 3.79 0.31 -24.46
CA ASP A 119 4.48 0.78 -23.25
C ASP A 119 4.42 2.29 -23.12
N ARG A 120 4.66 3.03 -24.22
CA ARG A 120 4.54 4.51 -24.24
C ARG A 120 3.16 4.96 -23.83
N SER A 121 2.12 4.38 -24.44
CA SER A 121 0.73 4.74 -24.13
C SER A 121 0.36 4.46 -22.68
N ILE A 122 0.87 3.36 -22.11
CA ILE A 122 0.65 3.02 -20.69
C ILE A 122 1.37 4.02 -19.79
N ILE A 123 2.64 4.35 -20.10
CA ILE A 123 3.43 5.31 -19.34
C ILE A 123 2.74 6.68 -19.36
N ASP A 124 2.37 7.19 -20.55
CA ASP A 124 1.72 8.50 -20.69
C ASP A 124 0.45 8.58 -19.84
N ARG A 125 -0.44 7.58 -19.92
CA ARG A 125 -1.64 7.50 -19.08
C ARG A 125 -1.34 7.44 -17.59
N SER A 126 -0.30 6.73 -17.19
CA SER A 126 0.10 6.63 -15.77
C SER A 126 0.63 7.96 -15.25
N LEU A 127 1.39 8.69 -16.06
CA LEU A 127 1.88 10.03 -15.74
C LEU A 127 0.74 11.05 -15.64
N GLU A 128 -0.24 10.98 -16.56
CA GLU A 128 -1.45 11.79 -16.51
C GLU A 128 -2.30 11.48 -15.26
N THR A 129 -2.53 10.19 -14.98
CA THR A 129 -3.28 9.76 -13.78
C THR A 129 -2.67 10.30 -12.48
N ALA A 130 -1.34 10.34 -12.41
CA ALA A 130 -0.63 10.80 -11.21
C ALA A 130 -0.35 12.32 -11.21
N ASP A 131 -0.85 13.08 -12.19
CA ASP A 131 -0.64 14.52 -12.32
C ASP A 131 0.86 14.92 -12.35
N VAL A 132 1.68 14.16 -13.12
CA VAL A 132 3.13 14.39 -13.28
C VAL A 132 3.60 14.38 -14.73
N ALA A 133 2.67 14.48 -15.70
CA ALA A 133 2.99 14.46 -17.13
C ALA A 133 3.84 15.68 -17.55
N ASP A 134 3.62 16.84 -16.96
CA ASP A 134 4.35 18.09 -17.22
C ASP A 134 5.81 18.07 -16.70
N ILE A 135 6.11 17.17 -15.77
CA ILE A 135 7.46 16.98 -15.21
C ILE A 135 8.11 15.66 -15.64
N ALA A 136 7.56 15.00 -16.66
CA ALA A 136 8.01 13.67 -17.12
C ALA A 136 9.50 13.61 -17.47
N ASP A 137 10.05 14.69 -18.00
CA ASP A 137 11.47 14.77 -18.41
C ASP A 137 12.39 15.34 -17.31
N ARG A 138 11.85 15.70 -16.13
CA ARG A 138 12.66 16.11 -14.98
C ARG A 138 13.25 14.90 -14.26
N GLN A 139 14.45 15.06 -13.72
CA GLN A 139 15.09 14.02 -12.92
C GLN A 139 14.41 13.87 -11.57
N LEU A 140 14.22 12.62 -11.11
CA LEU A 140 13.60 12.30 -9.82
C LEU A 140 14.27 12.97 -8.62
N ASN A 141 15.59 13.13 -8.66
CA ASN A 141 16.36 13.78 -7.60
C ASN A 141 16.17 15.31 -7.54
N SER A 142 15.58 15.94 -8.58
CA SER A 142 15.30 17.36 -8.64
C SER A 142 13.86 17.72 -8.22
N LEU A 143 13.05 16.71 -7.92
CA LEU A 143 11.65 16.89 -7.56
C LEU A 143 11.47 17.20 -6.07
N SER A 144 10.41 17.94 -5.75
CA SER A 144 9.92 18.04 -4.37
C SER A 144 9.48 16.66 -3.84
N GLY A 145 9.34 16.52 -2.52
CA GLY A 145 8.88 15.25 -1.93
C GLY A 145 7.53 14.78 -2.48
N GLY A 146 6.57 15.70 -2.64
CA GLY A 146 5.25 15.38 -3.18
C GLY A 146 5.27 15.04 -4.67
N GLU A 147 5.98 15.81 -5.51
CA GLU A 147 6.16 15.47 -6.93
C GLU A 147 6.82 14.10 -7.08
N ARG A 148 7.86 13.84 -6.28
CA ARG A 148 8.57 12.56 -6.29
C ARG A 148 7.65 11.41 -5.90
N GLN A 149 6.84 11.56 -4.86
CA GLN A 149 5.89 10.54 -4.43
C GLN A 149 4.87 10.21 -5.52
N LYS A 150 4.28 11.23 -6.15
CA LYS A 150 3.37 11.05 -7.29
C LYS A 150 4.07 10.36 -8.48
N ALA A 151 5.32 10.70 -8.77
CA ALA A 151 6.12 10.04 -9.81
C ALA A 151 6.38 8.56 -9.51
N LEU A 152 6.62 8.19 -8.24
CA LEU A 152 6.78 6.79 -7.84
C LEU A 152 5.47 6.00 -7.98
N ILE A 153 4.34 6.63 -7.63
CA ILE A 153 3.01 6.03 -7.85
C ILE A 153 2.75 5.88 -9.35
N ALA A 154 3.05 6.89 -10.18
CA ALA A 154 2.93 6.79 -11.64
C ALA A 154 3.72 5.61 -12.22
N ALA A 155 4.95 5.42 -11.75
CA ALA A 155 5.77 4.27 -12.16
C ALA A 155 5.16 2.93 -11.73
N ALA A 156 4.61 2.85 -10.52
CA ALA A 156 3.89 1.66 -10.05
C ALA A 156 2.64 1.38 -10.89
N LEU A 157 1.89 2.41 -11.28
CA LEU A 157 0.74 2.29 -12.19
C LEU A 157 1.17 1.82 -13.59
N ALA A 158 2.29 2.34 -14.11
CA ALA A 158 2.84 1.91 -15.38
C ALA A 158 3.21 0.42 -15.40
N GLN A 159 3.47 -0.19 -14.26
CA GLN A 159 3.69 -1.64 -14.17
C GLN A 159 2.42 -2.45 -14.53
N SER A 160 1.21 -1.86 -14.50
CA SER A 160 -0.07 -2.47 -14.89
C SER A 160 -0.35 -3.77 -14.16
N THR A 161 -0.48 -3.70 -12.84
CA THR A 161 -0.71 -4.82 -11.93
C THR A 161 -2.13 -4.83 -11.36
N ASP A 162 -2.51 -5.92 -10.71
CA ASP A 162 -3.81 -6.03 -10.02
C ASP A 162 -3.79 -5.41 -8.62
N ILE A 163 -2.60 -5.36 -8.01
CA ILE A 163 -2.41 -4.92 -6.62
C ILE A 163 -1.34 -3.85 -6.54
N LEU A 164 -1.62 -2.80 -5.78
CA LEU A 164 -0.69 -1.75 -5.41
C LEU A 164 -0.39 -1.81 -3.91
N PHE A 165 0.87 -2.06 -3.56
CA PHE A 165 1.37 -1.96 -2.19
C PHE A 165 1.97 -0.58 -1.96
N LEU A 166 1.59 0.04 -0.85
CA LEU A 166 2.04 1.35 -0.42
C LEU A 166 2.54 1.24 1.03
N ASP A 167 3.83 1.42 1.23
CA ASP A 167 4.45 1.37 2.56
C ASP A 167 4.79 2.79 3.00
N GLU A 168 3.95 3.37 3.87
CA GLU A 168 4.08 4.73 4.40
C GLU A 168 4.18 5.82 3.30
N PRO A 169 3.26 5.86 2.30
CA PRO A 169 3.42 6.71 1.11
C PRO A 169 3.33 8.21 1.37
N THR A 170 2.85 8.62 2.54
CA THR A 170 2.68 10.03 2.92
C THR A 170 3.72 10.51 3.93
N SER A 171 4.61 9.62 4.38
CA SER A 171 5.65 9.96 5.33
C SER A 171 6.59 11.04 4.74
N PHE A 172 6.94 12.04 5.55
CA PHE A 172 7.81 13.17 5.19
C PHE A 172 7.22 14.17 4.17
N LEU A 173 5.94 14.02 3.81
CA LEU A 173 5.23 14.99 2.98
C LEU A 173 4.59 16.07 3.87
N ASP A 174 4.51 17.30 3.35
CA ASP A 174 3.65 18.31 3.95
C ASP A 174 2.16 17.95 3.77
N TYR A 175 1.30 18.60 4.53
CA TYR A 175 -0.12 18.27 4.59
C TYR A 175 -0.82 18.32 3.21
N ARG A 176 -0.46 19.31 2.37
CA ARG A 176 -1.04 19.43 1.03
C ARG A 176 -0.71 18.22 0.17
N HIS A 177 0.58 17.84 0.12
CA HIS A 177 1.02 16.70 -0.67
C HIS A 177 0.54 15.37 -0.10
N GLN A 178 0.30 15.26 1.23
CA GLN A 178 -0.35 14.10 1.81
C GLN A 178 -1.77 13.93 1.25
N VAL A 179 -2.58 15.00 1.27
CA VAL A 179 -3.96 14.98 0.73
C VAL A 179 -3.95 14.61 -0.75
N GLU A 180 -3.13 15.30 -1.58
CA GLU A 180 -3.04 15.01 -3.01
C GLU A 180 -2.64 13.55 -3.30
N THR A 181 -1.73 12.98 -2.48
CA THR A 181 -1.31 11.58 -2.61
C THR A 181 -2.44 10.61 -2.28
N LEU A 182 -3.21 10.88 -1.24
CA LEU A 182 -4.34 10.04 -0.83
C LEU A 182 -5.49 10.11 -1.85
N GLU A 183 -5.82 11.29 -2.34
CA GLU A 183 -6.79 11.47 -3.41
C GLU A 183 -6.40 10.70 -4.68
N LEU A 184 -5.11 10.70 -5.03
CA LEU A 184 -4.59 9.90 -6.13
C LEU A 184 -4.79 8.39 -5.89
N ILE A 185 -4.45 7.90 -4.70
CA ILE A 185 -4.60 6.48 -4.33
C ILE A 185 -6.07 6.07 -4.36
N GLU A 186 -6.96 6.89 -3.80
CA GLU A 186 -8.40 6.64 -3.79
C GLU A 186 -8.98 6.64 -5.21
N ARG A 187 -8.59 7.61 -6.05
CA ARG A 187 -8.98 7.68 -7.47
C ARG A 187 -8.58 6.42 -8.23
N VAL A 188 -7.34 5.95 -8.06
CA VAL A 188 -6.84 4.73 -8.69
C VAL A 188 -7.60 3.49 -8.22
N ASN A 189 -7.90 3.39 -6.94
CA ASN A 189 -8.69 2.28 -6.42
C ASN A 189 -10.11 2.30 -6.98
N ARG A 190 -10.83 3.43 -6.87
CA ARG A 190 -12.26 3.53 -7.22
C ARG A 190 -12.52 3.52 -8.72
N GLU A 191 -11.71 4.25 -9.51
CA GLU A 191 -11.96 4.42 -10.94
C GLU A 191 -11.33 3.31 -11.78
N GLN A 192 -10.18 2.76 -11.35
CA GLN A 192 -9.47 1.71 -12.09
C GLN A 192 -9.68 0.31 -11.48
N GLY A 193 -10.38 0.19 -10.34
CA GLY A 193 -10.63 -1.08 -9.68
C GLY A 193 -9.36 -1.76 -9.14
N MET A 194 -8.29 -1.00 -8.91
CA MET A 194 -7.04 -1.52 -8.40
C MET A 194 -7.18 -1.92 -6.93
N THR A 195 -6.73 -3.12 -6.58
CA THR A 195 -6.66 -3.52 -5.17
C THR A 195 -5.50 -2.79 -4.50
N VAL A 196 -5.75 -2.13 -3.36
CA VAL A 196 -4.74 -1.35 -2.64
C VAL A 196 -4.49 -1.93 -1.26
N LEU A 197 -3.23 -2.11 -0.89
CA LEU A 197 -2.81 -2.36 0.48
C LEU A 197 -1.91 -1.21 0.94
N LEU A 198 -2.41 -0.41 1.86
CA LEU A 198 -1.72 0.75 2.42
C LEU A 198 -1.27 0.44 3.84
N VAL A 199 0.03 0.46 4.10
CA VAL A 199 0.59 0.52 5.46
C VAL A 199 0.78 1.97 5.84
N THR A 200 0.24 2.34 7.00
CA THR A 200 0.45 3.68 7.57
C THR A 200 0.45 3.62 9.10
N HIS A 201 1.13 4.58 9.72
CA HIS A 201 1.03 4.84 11.16
C HIS A 201 -0.02 5.92 11.48
N ASP A 202 -0.50 6.65 10.47
CA ASP A 202 -1.57 7.61 10.64
C ASP A 202 -2.93 6.91 10.51
N ILE A 203 -3.60 6.79 11.64
CA ILE A 203 -4.90 6.13 11.76
C ILE A 203 -5.94 6.84 10.90
N ASN A 204 -5.93 8.17 10.87
CA ASN A 204 -6.93 8.94 10.13
C ASN A 204 -6.83 8.66 8.63
N LEU A 205 -5.62 8.51 8.09
CA LEU A 205 -5.41 8.18 6.68
C LEU A 205 -6.00 6.81 6.34
N ALA A 206 -5.79 5.81 7.19
CA ALA A 206 -6.36 4.48 6.99
C ALA A 206 -7.89 4.48 7.12
N LEU A 207 -8.44 5.28 8.05
CA LEU A 207 -9.88 5.34 8.29
C LEU A 207 -10.65 6.06 7.16
N HIS A 208 -10.03 7.05 6.50
CA HIS A 208 -10.71 7.85 5.47
C HIS A 208 -10.82 7.16 4.11
N GLY A 209 -9.78 6.48 3.65
CA GLY A 209 -9.73 5.95 2.29
C GLY A 209 -10.05 4.47 2.18
N ALA A 210 -9.81 3.69 3.24
CA ALA A 210 -9.91 2.25 3.18
C ALA A 210 -11.35 1.73 3.31
N ASP A 211 -11.68 0.71 2.50
CA ASP A 211 -12.92 -0.07 2.66
C ASP A 211 -12.86 -0.93 3.91
N GLU A 212 -11.67 -1.47 4.22
CA GLU A 212 -11.38 -2.29 5.37
C GLU A 212 -10.08 -1.84 6.03
N VAL A 213 -10.01 -2.03 7.34
CA VAL A 213 -8.81 -1.79 8.14
C VAL A 213 -8.37 -3.09 8.80
N LEU A 214 -7.08 -3.34 8.79
CA LEU A 214 -6.43 -4.46 9.46
C LEU A 214 -5.48 -3.90 10.51
N ALA A 215 -5.70 -4.25 11.77
CA ALA A 215 -4.89 -3.78 12.88
C ALA A 215 -3.92 -4.87 13.35
N ILE A 216 -2.61 -4.53 13.39
CA ILE A 216 -1.55 -5.43 13.83
C ILE A 216 -0.88 -4.84 15.07
N THR A 217 -0.73 -5.66 16.11
CA THR A 217 0.08 -5.33 17.28
C THR A 217 0.95 -6.51 17.68
N LYS A 218 2.23 -6.25 18.01
CA LYS A 218 3.20 -7.28 18.42
C LYS A 218 3.25 -8.49 17.48
N GLY A 219 3.16 -8.25 16.17
CA GLY A 219 3.21 -9.30 15.14
C GLY A 219 1.93 -10.10 14.95
N ARG A 220 0.84 -9.78 15.63
CA ARG A 220 -0.45 -10.50 15.53
C ARG A 220 -1.53 -9.61 14.94
N LEU A 221 -2.40 -10.21 14.13
CA LEU A 221 -3.66 -9.60 13.73
C LEU A 221 -4.59 -9.55 14.95
N VAL A 222 -5.00 -8.34 15.33
CA VAL A 222 -5.89 -8.14 16.47
C VAL A 222 -7.28 -7.72 16.05
N TRP A 223 -7.43 -7.18 14.83
CA TRP A 223 -8.73 -6.76 14.32
C TRP A 223 -8.74 -6.63 12.78
N GLN A 224 -9.88 -6.90 12.14
CA GLN A 224 -10.18 -6.65 10.74
C GLN A 224 -11.65 -6.32 10.57
N GLY A 225 -11.98 -5.25 9.87
CA GLY A 225 -13.35 -4.82 9.58
C GLY A 225 -13.42 -3.42 8.96
N GLY A 226 -14.58 -2.83 8.93
CA GLY A 226 -14.81 -1.47 8.45
C GLY A 226 -14.30 -0.40 9.41
N SER A 227 -13.85 0.74 8.88
CA SER A 227 -13.31 1.83 9.71
C SER A 227 -14.27 2.32 10.80
N SER A 228 -15.59 2.36 10.52
CA SER A 228 -16.60 2.76 11.51
C SER A 228 -16.71 1.74 12.65
N GLU A 229 -16.68 0.45 12.35
CA GLU A 229 -16.74 -0.63 13.35
C GLU A 229 -15.55 -0.57 14.31
N LEU A 230 -14.34 -0.30 13.79
CA LEU A 230 -13.14 -0.16 14.62
C LEU A 230 -13.30 0.95 15.67
N LEU A 231 -13.97 2.05 15.32
CA LEU A 231 -14.20 3.17 16.23
C LEU A 231 -15.28 2.86 17.26
N ASP A 232 -16.35 2.20 16.83
CA ASP A 232 -17.49 1.85 17.69
C ASP A 232 -17.09 0.82 18.77
N GLU A 233 -16.21 -0.13 18.44
CA GLU A 233 -15.69 -1.13 19.37
C GLU A 233 -14.68 -0.56 20.37
N GLY A 234 -14.17 0.66 20.15
CA GLY A 234 -13.25 1.33 21.06
C GLY A 234 -11.89 0.65 21.21
N LEU A 235 -11.47 -0.11 20.19
CA LEU A 235 -10.24 -0.93 20.21
C LEU A 235 -8.94 -0.14 20.04
N LEU A 236 -9.00 1.08 19.55
CA LEU A 236 -7.79 1.89 19.30
C LEU A 236 -6.88 2.04 20.55
N PRO A 237 -7.41 2.25 21.78
CA PRO A 237 -6.58 2.30 22.98
C PRO A 237 -5.81 1.01 23.23
N GLU A 238 -6.39 -0.14 22.96
CA GLU A 238 -5.73 -1.45 23.12
C GLU A 238 -4.67 -1.70 22.07
N ILE A 239 -4.96 -1.30 20.82
CA ILE A 239 -4.04 -1.46 19.68
C ILE A 239 -2.77 -0.61 19.85
N PHE A 240 -2.93 0.64 20.31
CA PHE A 240 -1.85 1.63 20.35
C PHE A 240 -1.30 1.93 21.74
N ASP A 241 -1.85 1.31 22.78
CA ASP A 241 -1.48 1.52 24.19
C ASP A 241 -1.55 3.03 24.58
N THR A 242 -2.59 3.72 24.10
CA THR A 242 -2.83 5.14 24.39
C THR A 242 -4.32 5.49 24.26
N GLY A 243 -4.76 6.52 25.02
CA GLY A 243 -6.13 6.99 24.91
C GLY A 243 -6.40 7.71 23.59
N PHE A 244 -7.61 7.49 23.03
CA PHE A 244 -8.08 8.16 21.83
C PHE A 244 -9.44 8.83 22.07
N LYS A 245 -9.72 9.87 21.28
CA LYS A 245 -11.02 10.47 21.15
C LYS A 245 -11.43 10.47 19.69
N SER A 246 -12.64 10.03 19.40
CA SER A 246 -13.24 10.13 18.06
C SER A 246 -14.09 11.38 17.98
N PHE A 247 -14.07 12.03 16.82
CA PHE A 247 -14.93 13.17 16.50
C PHE A 247 -15.68 12.86 15.21
N THR A 248 -17.00 13.10 15.23
CA THR A 248 -17.83 13.00 14.03
C THR A 248 -18.27 14.41 13.64
N SER A 249 -18.11 14.79 12.38
CA SER A 249 -18.59 16.07 11.86
C SER A 249 -19.88 15.89 11.07
N GLU A 250 -20.74 16.90 11.09
CA GLU A 250 -22.09 17.01 10.56
C GLU A 250 -22.44 16.09 9.37
N GLY A 251 -23.18 15.00 9.67
CA GLY A 251 -23.89 14.19 8.67
C GLY A 251 -23.05 13.27 7.79
N GLN A 252 -21.73 13.37 7.80
CA GLN A 252 -20.77 12.39 7.24
C GLN A 252 -19.88 11.89 8.35
N ILE A 253 -19.92 10.60 8.57
CA ILE A 253 -18.99 9.93 9.50
C ILE A 253 -17.62 9.94 8.84
N MET A 254 -16.87 11.03 9.02
CA MET A 254 -15.45 11.05 8.78
C MET A 254 -14.76 10.86 10.14
N PRO A 255 -14.37 9.65 10.50
CA PRO A 255 -13.80 9.40 11.80
C PRO A 255 -12.45 10.12 11.91
N TYR A 256 -12.40 11.13 12.74
CA TYR A 256 -11.15 11.77 13.14
C TYR A 256 -10.78 11.30 14.54
N VAL A 257 -9.57 10.81 14.69
CA VAL A 257 -9.04 10.28 15.93
C VAL A 257 -7.92 11.18 16.44
N ALA A 258 -8.00 11.60 17.69
CA ALA A 258 -6.95 12.36 18.34
C ALA A 258 -6.49 11.67 19.63
N PRO A 259 -5.20 11.80 20.02
CA PRO A 259 -4.70 11.27 21.28
C PRO A 259 -5.53 11.78 22.47
N GLY A 260 -6.04 10.89 23.30
CA GLY A 260 -6.91 11.22 24.44
C GLY A 260 -6.18 11.70 25.70
N GLY A 261 -4.85 11.62 25.73
CA GLY A 261 -4.02 11.86 26.91
C GLY A 261 -3.75 13.32 27.27
N LEU A 262 -4.22 14.30 26.54
CA LEU A 262 -3.93 15.73 26.74
C LEU A 262 -5.10 16.59 27.21
N VAL A 263 -6.17 15.99 27.71
CA VAL A 263 -7.24 16.75 28.38
C VAL A 263 -7.07 16.62 29.89
N ARG A 264 -6.33 17.57 30.45
CA ARG A 264 -6.43 17.94 31.86
C ARG A 264 -7.55 18.95 32.04
#